data_aa8bd976d244e6a5555bf358f22d1419
#
_entry.id   aa8bd976d244e6a5555bf358f22d1419
#
_cell.length_a   1.000
_cell.length_b   1.000
_cell.length_c   1.000
_cell.angle_alpha   90.00
_cell.angle_beta   90.00
_cell.angle_gamma   90.00
#
_symmetry.space_group_name_H-M   'P 1'
#
loop_
_entity.id
_entity.type
_entity.pdbx_description
1 polymer ?
#
loop_
_entity_poly.entity_id
_entity_poly.type
_entity_poly.pdbx_seq_one_letter_code
_entity_poly.pdbx_strand_id
1 'polypeptide(L)'
;MPRNVELEHSGTVPEHVHAITLVRHGRTAYNAQHRLQGQIDIPLDEVGRWQVEQTGKALRELYVDRRSDICETAWLFVRIWGRAAATAHAFADPLGLEVHPDARVRERSFGDWEGISVEELAQRYPEDYRSWAEFRGGELKYGAEPKEEVGRRGVEALNDWAFRAGRDTDLYVFSHGAWISQTLQTLLGMADAHGDFADILSMRNAHWVRLIPLEIGSALRWRLMDYNHGPAIADTEEWEHPNL
;
A
#
# COMPACT_ATOMS: atom_id res chain seq x y z
N MET A 1 -4.65 -21.83 0.62
CA MET A 1 -3.89 -21.65 -0.62
C MET A 1 -4.38 -20.40 -1.30
N PRO A 2 -3.51 -19.37 -1.54
CA PRO A 2 -3.90 -18.26 -2.37
C PRO A 2 -4.30 -18.85 -3.73
N ARG A 3 -5.52 -18.60 -4.14
CA ARG A 3 -5.98 -19.04 -5.46
C ARG A 3 -5.17 -18.27 -6.50
N ASN A 4 -4.20 -18.96 -7.11
CA ASN A 4 -3.74 -18.57 -8.43
C ASN A 4 -5.02 -18.39 -9.25
N VAL A 5 -5.15 -17.27 -9.94
CA VAL A 5 -6.19 -17.13 -10.95
C VAL A 5 -5.77 -18.08 -12.07
N GLU A 6 -6.19 -19.35 -11.97
CA GLU A 6 -6.14 -20.28 -13.09
C GLU A 6 -7.22 -19.83 -14.07
N LEU A 7 -6.80 -19.17 -15.11
CA LEU A 7 -7.66 -18.80 -16.22
C LEU A 7 -7.78 -20.02 -17.13
N GLU A 8 -8.78 -20.84 -16.85
CA GLU A 8 -9.21 -21.84 -17.82
C GLU A 8 -9.66 -21.09 -19.09
N HIS A 9 -8.97 -21.26 -20.21
CA HIS A 9 -9.49 -21.32 -21.60
C HIS A 9 -8.63 -20.80 -22.73
N SER A 10 -7.34 -20.43 -22.62
CA SER A 10 -6.61 -20.18 -23.89
C SER A 10 -5.13 -20.47 -23.91
N GLY A 11 -4.55 -20.99 -22.87
CA GLY A 11 -3.10 -21.28 -22.82
C GLY A 11 -2.18 -20.04 -22.83
N THR A 12 -2.75 -18.84 -22.88
CA THR A 12 -2.05 -17.56 -22.84
C THR A 12 -2.51 -16.74 -21.64
N VAL A 13 -1.58 -16.08 -20.96
CA VAL A 13 -1.92 -15.11 -19.90
C VAL A 13 -2.63 -13.91 -20.55
N PRO A 14 -3.76 -13.42 -20.01
CA PRO A 14 -4.41 -12.23 -20.51
C PRO A 14 -3.47 -11.01 -20.46
N GLU A 15 -3.78 -10.00 -21.25
CA GLU A 15 -3.09 -8.72 -21.16
C GLU A 15 -3.18 -8.17 -19.73
N HIS A 16 -2.07 -7.66 -19.23
CA HIS A 16 -1.96 -7.12 -17.88
C HIS A 16 -0.97 -5.95 -17.86
N VAL A 17 -0.99 -5.17 -16.78
CA VAL A 17 -0.10 -4.04 -16.59
C VAL A 17 1.37 -4.46 -16.57
N HIS A 18 2.23 -3.52 -16.96
CA HIS A 18 3.68 -3.70 -16.96
C HIS A 18 4.27 -3.76 -15.55
N ALA A 19 3.75 -2.97 -14.61
CA ALA A 19 4.15 -2.98 -13.20
C ALA A 19 3.05 -2.41 -12.31
N ILE A 20 3.12 -2.74 -11.00
CA ILE A 20 2.30 -2.15 -9.95
C ILE A 20 3.21 -1.46 -8.93
N THR A 21 2.91 -0.21 -8.62
CA THR A 21 3.59 0.55 -7.57
C THR A 21 2.58 0.87 -6.46
N LEU A 22 2.79 0.33 -5.25
CA LEU A 22 1.96 0.59 -4.08
C LEU A 22 2.65 1.66 -3.23
N VAL A 23 1.99 2.77 -2.99
CA VAL A 23 2.54 3.92 -2.27
C VAL A 23 1.79 4.13 -0.97
N ARG A 24 2.50 4.16 0.15
CA ARG A 24 1.91 4.55 1.44
C ARG A 24 1.75 6.06 1.50
N HIS A 25 0.64 6.53 2.05
CA HIS A 25 0.40 7.96 2.27
C HIS A 25 1.51 8.63 3.09
N GLY A 26 1.67 9.94 2.94
CA GLY A 26 2.57 10.78 3.72
C GLY A 26 2.22 10.82 5.22
N ARG A 27 3.10 11.40 6.04
CA ARG A 27 2.91 11.48 7.49
C ARG A 27 1.65 12.27 7.86
N THR A 28 1.01 11.83 8.94
CA THR A 28 -0.11 12.52 9.59
C THR A 28 0.25 12.80 11.05
N ALA A 29 -0.50 13.66 11.72
CA ALA A 29 -0.32 13.89 13.16
C ALA A 29 -0.44 12.60 13.98
N TYR A 30 -1.28 11.65 13.56
CA TYR A 30 -1.42 10.36 14.25
C TYR A 30 -0.20 9.46 14.05
N ASN A 31 0.46 9.52 12.89
CA ASN A 31 1.73 8.81 12.70
C ASN A 31 2.80 9.36 13.65
N ALA A 32 2.94 10.69 13.72
CA ALA A 32 3.88 11.36 14.62
C ALA A 32 3.61 11.07 16.11
N GLN A 33 2.36 10.81 16.47
CA GLN A 33 1.92 10.48 17.84
C GLN A 33 1.82 8.98 18.11
N HIS A 34 2.23 8.12 17.17
CA HIS A 34 2.10 6.67 17.26
C HIS A 34 0.67 6.18 17.61
N ARG A 35 -0.37 6.83 17.03
CA ARG A 35 -1.77 6.44 17.19
C ARG A 35 -2.22 5.54 16.04
N LEU A 36 -3.03 4.53 16.36
CA LEU A 36 -3.68 3.71 15.33
C LEU A 36 -4.72 4.56 14.59
N GLN A 37 -4.56 4.71 13.28
CA GLN A 37 -5.47 5.54 12.51
C GLN A 37 -6.68 4.76 11.99
N GLY A 38 -6.43 3.56 11.48
CA GLY A 38 -7.46 2.79 10.81
C GLY A 38 -8.18 3.61 9.74
N GLN A 39 -9.49 3.68 9.87
CA GLN A 39 -10.36 4.38 8.92
C GLN A 39 -10.70 5.82 9.31
N ILE A 40 -10.20 6.31 10.47
CA ILE A 40 -10.33 7.73 10.84
C ILE A 40 -9.63 8.59 9.78
N ASP A 41 -10.35 9.61 9.31
CA ASP A 41 -9.83 10.52 8.29
C ASP A 41 -9.01 11.66 8.92
N ILE A 42 -7.69 11.47 8.95
CA ILE A 42 -6.71 12.43 9.44
C ILE A 42 -5.93 12.96 8.24
N PRO A 43 -5.84 14.28 8.03
CA PRO A 43 -5.09 14.87 6.93
C PRO A 43 -3.59 14.67 7.09
N LEU A 44 -2.84 14.86 6.01
CA LEU A 44 -1.39 14.97 6.06
C LEU A 44 -1.00 16.17 6.93
N ASP A 45 0.02 15.99 7.78
CA ASP A 45 0.66 17.11 8.47
C ASP A 45 1.61 17.87 7.50
N GLU A 46 2.27 18.89 7.99
CA GLU A 46 3.16 19.72 7.17
C GLU A 46 4.33 18.90 6.61
N VAL A 47 4.94 18.07 7.43
CA VAL A 47 6.01 17.15 7.01
C VAL A 47 5.48 16.13 5.99
N GLY A 48 4.29 15.57 6.23
CA GLY A 48 3.67 14.63 5.29
C GLY A 48 3.38 15.24 3.92
N ARG A 49 2.96 16.50 3.85
CA ARG A 49 2.79 17.22 2.57
C ARG A 49 4.11 17.35 1.83
N TRP A 50 5.17 17.76 2.52
CA TRP A 50 6.51 17.81 1.94
C TRP A 50 7.01 16.43 1.50
N GLN A 51 6.83 15.40 2.32
CA GLN A 51 7.21 14.01 1.97
C GLN A 51 6.57 13.55 0.67
N VAL A 52 5.26 13.77 0.49
CA VAL A 52 4.56 13.29 -0.72
C VAL A 52 4.99 14.07 -1.98
N GLU A 53 5.38 15.33 -1.85
CA GLU A 53 5.97 16.09 -2.95
C GLU A 53 7.32 15.49 -3.39
N GLN A 54 8.20 15.15 -2.43
CA GLN A 54 9.49 14.51 -2.75
C GLN A 54 9.27 13.13 -3.39
N THR A 55 8.34 12.35 -2.84
CA THR A 55 7.98 11.03 -3.39
C THR A 55 7.39 11.14 -4.78
N GLY A 56 6.47 12.10 -5.01
CA GLY A 56 5.89 12.33 -6.33
C GLY A 56 6.96 12.68 -7.39
N LYS A 57 7.94 13.51 -7.03
CA LYS A 57 9.09 13.83 -7.91
C LYS A 57 9.91 12.58 -8.22
N ALA A 58 10.28 11.80 -7.19
CA ALA A 58 11.09 10.60 -7.35
C ALA A 58 10.40 9.52 -8.20
N LEU A 59 9.11 9.27 -7.95
CA LEU A 59 8.32 8.32 -8.74
C LEU A 59 8.28 8.72 -10.22
N ARG A 60 8.08 10.02 -10.50
CA ARG A 60 8.09 10.55 -11.86
C ARG A 60 9.45 10.34 -12.52
N GLU A 61 10.53 10.77 -11.88
CA GLU A 61 11.89 10.65 -12.41
C GLU A 61 12.30 9.20 -12.66
N LEU A 62 11.94 8.28 -11.77
CA LEU A 62 12.34 6.87 -11.85
C LEU A 62 11.51 6.07 -12.86
N TYR A 63 10.21 6.33 -12.93
CA TYR A 63 9.28 5.42 -13.59
C TYR A 63 8.45 6.05 -14.71
N VAL A 64 8.41 7.37 -14.84
CA VAL A 64 7.68 8.07 -15.90
C VAL A 64 8.64 8.70 -16.91
N ASP A 65 9.53 9.61 -16.46
CA ASP A 65 10.38 10.40 -17.37
C ASP A 65 11.44 9.56 -18.09
N ARG A 66 11.85 8.42 -17.51
CA ARG A 66 12.85 7.51 -18.11
C ARG A 66 12.26 6.53 -19.13
N ARG A 67 10.96 6.50 -19.31
CA ARG A 67 10.24 5.52 -20.12
C ARG A 67 9.59 6.12 -21.36
N SER A 68 10.34 6.87 -22.16
CA SER A 68 9.84 7.48 -23.38
C SER A 68 9.27 6.49 -24.42
N ASP A 69 9.51 5.19 -24.29
CA ASP A 69 9.29 4.24 -25.35
C ASP A 69 8.29 3.09 -25.06
N ILE A 70 7.75 2.95 -23.82
CA ILE A 70 7.01 1.73 -23.47
C ILE A 70 5.68 1.96 -22.74
N CYS A 71 5.46 3.09 -22.08
CA CYS A 71 4.25 3.28 -21.28
C CYS A 71 3.52 4.57 -21.66
N GLU A 72 2.43 4.44 -22.40
CA GLU A 72 1.62 5.58 -22.82
C GLU A 72 0.62 6.03 -21.76
N THR A 73 0.36 5.18 -20.73
CA THR A 73 -0.71 5.43 -19.77
C THR A 73 -0.33 5.01 -18.35
N ALA A 74 -0.53 5.87 -17.38
CA ALA A 74 -0.50 5.52 -15.97
C ALA A 74 -1.92 5.53 -15.41
N TRP A 75 -2.33 4.45 -14.74
CA TRP A 75 -3.60 4.36 -14.05
C TRP A 75 -3.39 4.49 -12.55
N LEU A 76 -4.15 5.38 -11.90
CA LEU A 76 -4.03 5.67 -10.49
C LEU A 76 -5.27 5.23 -9.74
N PHE A 77 -5.08 4.40 -8.72
CA PHE A 77 -6.12 4.01 -7.78
C PHE A 77 -5.80 4.48 -6.38
N VAL A 78 -6.81 4.99 -5.69
CA VAL A 78 -6.65 5.55 -4.37
C VAL A 78 -7.88 5.30 -3.51
N ARG A 79 -7.73 5.35 -2.18
CA ARG A 79 -8.88 5.53 -1.29
C ARG A 79 -9.58 6.86 -1.61
N ILE A 80 -10.92 6.88 -1.56
CA ILE A 80 -11.80 7.99 -2.00
C ILE A 80 -11.52 9.32 -1.28
N TRP A 81 -10.95 9.32 -0.04
CA TRP A 81 -10.82 10.51 0.82
C TRP A 81 -9.50 10.55 1.59
N GLY A 82 -9.13 11.78 2.03
CA GLY A 82 -8.12 12.03 3.04
C GLY A 82 -6.67 11.88 2.59
N ARG A 83 -5.82 11.39 3.49
CA ARG A 83 -4.36 11.33 3.36
C ARG A 83 -3.84 10.59 2.13
N ALA A 84 -4.48 9.48 1.75
CA ALA A 84 -4.07 8.72 0.57
C ALA A 84 -4.43 9.46 -0.73
N ALA A 85 -5.59 10.12 -0.79
CA ALA A 85 -5.97 10.95 -1.92
C ALA A 85 -5.01 12.14 -2.08
N ALA A 86 -4.69 12.86 -1.00
CA ALA A 86 -3.71 13.94 -1.03
C ALA A 86 -2.34 13.48 -1.53
N THR A 87 -1.91 12.26 -1.15
CA THR A 87 -0.66 11.66 -1.63
C THR A 87 -0.74 11.35 -3.13
N ALA A 88 -1.86 10.82 -3.60
CA ALA A 88 -2.07 10.52 -5.02
C ALA A 88 -2.05 11.78 -5.87
N HIS A 89 -2.72 12.85 -5.44
CA HIS A 89 -2.76 14.13 -6.15
C HIS A 89 -1.38 14.80 -6.25
N ALA A 90 -0.52 14.66 -5.24
CA ALA A 90 0.86 15.16 -5.30
C ALA A 90 1.68 14.51 -6.45
N PHE A 91 1.36 13.29 -6.84
CA PHE A 91 1.96 12.61 -7.99
C PHE A 91 1.18 12.85 -9.29
N ALA A 92 -0.15 12.77 -9.25
CA ALA A 92 -1.03 12.75 -10.41
C ALA A 92 -1.21 14.12 -11.07
N ASP A 93 -1.45 15.17 -10.26
CA ASP A 93 -1.80 16.50 -10.76
C ASP A 93 -0.73 17.11 -11.69
N PRO A 94 0.59 17.03 -11.34
CA PRO A 94 1.65 17.51 -12.24
C PRO A 94 1.73 16.77 -13.59
N LEU A 95 1.14 15.56 -13.66
CA LEU A 95 1.12 14.72 -14.87
C LEU A 95 -0.21 14.80 -15.62
N GLY A 96 -1.21 15.51 -15.09
CA GLY A 96 -2.55 15.57 -15.66
C GLY A 96 -3.29 14.23 -15.64
N LEU A 97 -2.94 13.34 -14.69
CA LEU A 97 -3.53 11.99 -14.58
C LEU A 97 -4.79 12.01 -13.73
N GLU A 98 -5.76 11.20 -14.12
CA GLU A 98 -7.00 11.02 -13.36
C GLU A 98 -6.79 10.03 -12.18
N VAL A 99 -7.36 10.37 -11.03
CA VAL A 99 -7.32 9.56 -9.82
C VAL A 99 -8.65 8.82 -9.65
N HIS A 100 -8.62 7.49 -9.72
CA HIS A 100 -9.80 6.63 -9.63
C HIS A 100 -9.99 6.09 -8.20
N PRO A 101 -11.13 6.34 -7.56
CA PRO A 101 -11.39 5.84 -6.20
C PRO A 101 -11.77 4.36 -6.19
N ASP A 102 -11.18 3.60 -5.25
CA ASP A 102 -11.58 2.22 -4.97
C ASP A 102 -11.63 1.94 -3.46
N ALA A 103 -12.79 1.54 -2.95
CA ALA A 103 -12.98 1.24 -1.54
C ALA A 103 -12.19 0.01 -1.05
N ARG A 104 -11.77 -0.87 -1.95
CA ARG A 104 -10.98 -2.07 -1.62
C ARG A 104 -9.56 -1.74 -1.16
N VAL A 105 -9.06 -0.54 -1.48
CA VAL A 105 -7.72 -0.10 -1.05
C VAL A 105 -7.72 0.76 0.22
N ARG A 106 -8.85 0.80 0.97
CA ARG A 106 -8.93 1.48 2.27
C ARG A 106 -8.02 0.81 3.31
N GLU A 107 -7.64 1.55 4.33
CA GLU A 107 -6.86 1.00 5.44
C GLU A 107 -7.64 -0.09 6.19
N ARG A 108 -6.92 -0.96 6.88
CA ARG A 108 -7.47 -1.89 7.86
C ARG A 108 -8.20 -1.13 8.94
N SER A 109 -9.42 -1.54 9.28
CA SER A 109 -10.07 -1.04 10.49
C SER A 109 -9.42 -1.66 11.73
N PHE A 110 -9.21 -0.84 12.76
CA PHE A 110 -8.78 -1.28 14.08
C PHE A 110 -9.92 -1.21 15.11
N GLY A 111 -11.16 -0.97 14.68
CA GLY A 111 -12.33 -0.92 15.53
C GLY A 111 -12.18 0.09 16.66
N ASP A 112 -12.49 -0.33 17.91
CA ASP A 112 -12.44 0.54 19.10
C ASP A 112 -11.02 1.02 19.46
N TRP A 113 -9.99 0.48 18.82
CA TRP A 113 -8.60 0.92 19.03
C TRP A 113 -8.19 2.11 18.16
N GLU A 114 -9.02 2.52 17.22
CA GLU A 114 -8.74 3.67 16.36
C GLU A 114 -8.63 4.96 17.20
N GLY A 115 -7.61 5.75 16.95
CA GLY A 115 -7.29 6.98 17.67
C GLY A 115 -6.50 6.80 18.97
N ILE A 116 -6.34 5.57 19.47
CA ILE A 116 -5.58 5.30 20.70
C ILE A 116 -4.09 5.16 20.34
N SER A 117 -3.20 5.67 21.18
CA SER A 117 -1.76 5.51 20.99
C SER A 117 -1.31 4.10 21.38
N VAL A 118 -0.21 3.64 20.76
CA VAL A 118 0.40 2.34 21.08
C VAL A 118 0.76 2.22 22.57
N GLU A 119 1.25 3.31 23.17
CA GLU A 119 1.56 3.37 24.59
C GLU A 119 0.30 3.21 25.45
N GLU A 120 -0.75 3.94 25.11
CA GLU A 120 -2.05 3.87 25.82
C GLU A 120 -2.70 2.50 25.68
N LEU A 121 -2.59 1.83 24.52
CA LEU A 121 -3.06 0.46 24.33
C LEU A 121 -2.32 -0.52 25.23
N ALA A 122 -0.98 -0.41 25.31
CA ALA A 122 -0.18 -1.27 26.19
C ALA A 122 -0.53 -1.10 27.68
N GLN A 123 -0.94 0.09 28.09
CA GLN A 123 -1.38 0.37 29.47
C GLN A 123 -2.81 -0.11 29.76
N ARG A 124 -3.75 0.15 28.82
CA ARG A 124 -5.19 -0.14 29.04
C ARG A 124 -5.55 -1.61 28.78
N TYR A 125 -4.84 -2.24 27.82
CA TYR A 125 -5.13 -3.60 27.34
C TYR A 125 -3.87 -4.46 27.23
N PRO A 126 -3.09 -4.65 28.31
CA PRO A 126 -1.73 -5.20 28.24
C PRO A 126 -1.65 -6.60 27.62
N GLU A 127 -2.62 -7.46 27.89
CA GLU A 127 -2.64 -8.83 27.34
C GLU A 127 -3.04 -8.84 25.87
N ASP A 128 -4.06 -8.07 25.51
CA ASP A 128 -4.55 -7.97 24.13
C ASP A 128 -3.57 -7.23 23.23
N TYR A 129 -2.96 -6.17 23.75
CA TYR A 129 -1.87 -5.48 23.07
C TYR A 129 -0.70 -6.42 22.79
N ARG A 130 -0.28 -7.22 23.77
CA ARG A 130 0.77 -8.24 23.58
C ARG A 130 0.36 -9.24 22.52
N SER A 131 -0.86 -9.77 22.59
CA SER A 131 -1.40 -10.70 21.60
C SER A 131 -1.41 -10.11 20.19
N TRP A 132 -1.78 -8.84 20.06
CA TRP A 132 -1.71 -8.11 18.78
C TRP A 132 -0.28 -7.93 18.30
N ALA A 133 0.63 -7.48 19.18
CA ALA A 133 2.04 -7.27 18.84
C ALA A 133 2.76 -8.58 18.44
N GLU A 134 2.28 -9.71 18.96
CA GLU A 134 2.75 -11.06 18.61
C GLU A 134 1.91 -11.70 17.47
N PHE A 135 1.12 -10.90 16.73
CA PHE A 135 0.29 -11.31 15.59
C PHE A 135 -0.79 -12.37 15.89
N ARG A 136 -1.21 -12.50 17.15
CA ARG A 136 -2.19 -13.49 17.62
C ARG A 136 -3.63 -12.97 17.70
N GLY A 137 -3.90 -11.76 17.17
CA GLY A 137 -5.26 -11.24 16.97
C GLY A 137 -5.94 -10.67 18.21
N GLY A 138 -5.20 -10.16 19.20
CA GLY A 138 -5.77 -9.56 20.41
C GLY A 138 -6.70 -8.36 20.13
N GLU A 139 -6.53 -7.70 18.98
CA GLU A 139 -7.36 -6.58 18.52
C GLU A 139 -8.72 -7.00 17.94
N LEU A 140 -8.90 -8.26 17.57
CA LEU A 140 -10.10 -8.71 16.84
C LEU A 140 -11.37 -8.57 17.67
N LYS A 141 -11.30 -8.79 18.98
CA LYS A 141 -12.47 -8.65 19.87
C LYS A 141 -12.95 -7.20 20.03
N TYR A 142 -12.15 -6.23 19.58
CA TYR A 142 -12.48 -4.81 19.55
C TYR A 142 -13.00 -4.35 18.19
N GLY A 143 -13.38 -5.27 17.33
CA GLY A 143 -13.96 -4.98 16.02
C GLY A 143 -12.94 -4.67 14.92
N ALA A 144 -11.67 -4.99 15.12
CA ALA A 144 -10.67 -4.84 14.07
C ALA A 144 -10.96 -5.79 12.91
N GLU A 145 -10.69 -5.31 11.67
CA GLU A 145 -10.82 -6.13 10.46
C GLU A 145 -9.76 -7.25 10.47
N PRO A 146 -10.15 -8.51 10.19
CA PRO A 146 -9.19 -9.60 10.09
C PRO A 146 -8.13 -9.33 9.00
N LYS A 147 -6.88 -9.70 9.27
CA LYS A 147 -5.76 -9.46 8.32
C LYS A 147 -5.98 -10.16 6.99
N GLU A 148 -6.54 -11.37 7.04
CA GLU A 148 -6.86 -12.19 5.87
C GLU A 148 -7.87 -11.50 4.95
N GLU A 149 -8.86 -10.80 5.52
CA GLU A 149 -9.85 -10.04 4.74
C GLU A 149 -9.23 -8.82 4.07
N VAL A 150 -8.30 -8.13 4.76
CA VAL A 150 -7.54 -7.02 4.17
C VAL A 150 -6.71 -7.51 3.00
N GLY A 151 -5.97 -8.60 3.17
CA GLY A 151 -5.17 -9.22 2.11
C GLY A 151 -6.01 -9.67 0.93
N ARG A 152 -7.14 -10.35 1.20
CA ARG A 152 -8.06 -10.84 0.16
C ARG A 152 -8.61 -9.70 -0.71
N ARG A 153 -9.18 -8.63 -0.09
CA ARG A 153 -9.71 -7.49 -0.85
C ARG A 153 -8.64 -6.72 -1.60
N GLY A 154 -7.42 -6.68 -1.05
CA GLY A 154 -6.27 -6.05 -1.70
C GLY A 154 -5.84 -6.81 -2.94
N VAL A 155 -5.67 -8.12 -2.86
CA VAL A 155 -5.31 -8.98 -4.01
C VAL A 155 -6.41 -8.94 -5.09
N GLU A 156 -7.69 -8.97 -4.67
CA GLU A 156 -8.82 -8.82 -5.60
C GLU A 156 -8.74 -7.50 -6.37
N ALA A 157 -8.49 -6.37 -5.68
CA ALA A 157 -8.38 -5.06 -6.31
C ALA A 157 -7.19 -5.02 -7.30
N LEU A 158 -6.02 -5.48 -6.89
CA LEU A 158 -4.83 -5.46 -7.74
C LEU A 158 -4.98 -6.31 -8.99
N ASN A 159 -5.52 -7.52 -8.87
CA ASN A 159 -5.74 -8.39 -10.02
C ASN A 159 -6.79 -7.81 -10.98
N ASP A 160 -7.91 -7.30 -10.45
CA ASP A 160 -8.97 -6.70 -11.28
C ASP A 160 -8.42 -5.55 -12.12
N TRP A 161 -7.65 -4.64 -11.53
CA TRP A 161 -7.10 -3.50 -12.24
C TRP A 161 -5.92 -3.86 -13.14
N ALA A 162 -5.07 -4.80 -12.73
CA ALA A 162 -3.94 -5.23 -13.53
C ALA A 162 -4.38 -5.77 -14.90
N PHE A 163 -5.50 -6.50 -14.95
CA PHE A 163 -6.03 -7.02 -16.21
C PHE A 163 -6.84 -5.99 -17.00
N ARG A 164 -7.50 -5.04 -16.33
CA ARG A 164 -8.32 -4.02 -17.03
C ARG A 164 -7.48 -2.94 -17.71
N ALA A 165 -6.36 -2.58 -17.11
CA ALA A 165 -5.54 -1.47 -17.60
C ALA A 165 -4.68 -1.82 -18.83
N GLY A 166 -4.35 -3.09 -19.05
CA GLY A 166 -3.65 -3.55 -20.25
C GLY A 166 -2.12 -3.37 -20.21
N ARG A 167 -1.43 -3.87 -21.26
CA ARG A 167 0.05 -4.05 -21.29
C ARG A 167 0.86 -2.76 -21.23
N ASP A 168 0.36 -1.70 -21.81
CA ASP A 168 1.11 -0.47 -21.97
C ASP A 168 0.88 0.49 -20.78
N THR A 169 0.52 -0.07 -19.62
CA THR A 169 0.13 0.68 -18.44
C THR A 169 0.96 0.30 -17.22
N ASP A 170 1.42 1.29 -16.48
CA ASP A 170 1.88 1.16 -15.10
C ASP A 170 0.74 1.52 -14.13
N LEU A 171 0.49 0.66 -13.16
CA LEU A 171 -0.53 0.85 -12.14
C LEU A 171 0.09 1.46 -10.88
N TYR A 172 -0.44 2.60 -10.42
CA TYR A 172 -0.05 3.22 -9.15
C TYR A 172 -1.23 3.16 -8.18
N VAL A 173 -0.99 2.65 -6.99
CA VAL A 173 -2.01 2.50 -5.94
C VAL A 173 -1.56 3.22 -4.68
N PHE A 174 -2.25 4.29 -4.32
CA PHE A 174 -1.97 5.06 -3.11
C PHE A 174 -2.86 4.58 -1.97
N SER A 175 -2.25 4.05 -0.92
CA SER A 175 -2.95 3.38 0.15
C SER A 175 -2.25 3.56 1.51
N HIS A 176 -2.28 2.56 2.37
CA HIS A 176 -1.95 2.63 3.79
C HIS A 176 -1.05 1.48 4.21
N GLY A 177 -0.42 1.64 5.38
CA GLY A 177 0.60 0.71 5.85
C GLY A 177 0.11 -0.72 6.06
N ALA A 178 -0.97 -0.92 6.82
CA ALA A 178 -1.48 -2.26 7.09
C ALA A 178 -2.08 -2.88 5.83
N TRP A 179 -2.81 -2.12 5.02
CA TRP A 179 -3.35 -2.62 3.76
C TRP A 179 -2.25 -3.13 2.82
N ILE A 180 -1.18 -2.33 2.62
CA ILE A 180 -0.08 -2.73 1.73
C ILE A 180 0.59 -4.01 2.27
N SER A 181 0.92 -4.06 3.55
CA SER A 181 1.59 -5.23 4.16
C SER A 181 0.77 -6.50 4.02
N GLN A 182 -0.53 -6.45 4.35
CA GLN A 182 -1.41 -7.63 4.26
C GLN A 182 -1.63 -8.07 2.80
N THR A 183 -1.81 -7.10 1.90
CA THR A 183 -1.97 -7.38 0.47
C THR A 183 -0.73 -8.07 -0.11
N LEU A 184 0.47 -7.57 0.21
CA LEU A 184 1.72 -8.17 -0.27
C LEU A 184 1.92 -9.59 0.27
N GLN A 185 1.72 -9.80 1.57
CA GLN A 185 1.88 -11.12 2.18
C GLN A 185 0.92 -12.14 1.56
N THR A 186 -0.32 -11.74 1.30
CA THR A 186 -1.29 -12.61 0.62
C THR A 186 -0.93 -12.84 -0.84
N LEU A 187 -0.57 -11.79 -1.58
CA LEU A 187 -0.24 -11.85 -3.01
C LEU A 187 0.98 -12.72 -3.28
N LEU A 188 1.99 -12.63 -2.42
CA LEU A 188 3.26 -13.38 -2.55
C LEU A 188 3.21 -14.76 -1.90
N GLY A 189 2.09 -15.16 -1.29
CA GLY A 189 1.93 -16.45 -0.62
C GLY A 189 2.71 -16.59 0.69
N MET A 190 3.16 -15.49 1.29
CA MET A 190 3.92 -15.50 2.55
C MET A 190 3.03 -15.89 3.73
N ALA A 191 1.75 -15.52 3.69
CA ALA A 191 0.77 -15.87 4.71
C ALA A 191 0.58 -17.39 4.89
N ASP A 192 0.83 -18.18 3.84
CA ASP A 192 0.74 -19.65 3.90
C ASP A 192 2.01 -20.27 4.48
N ALA A 193 3.15 -19.59 4.36
CA ALA A 193 4.43 -20.06 4.87
C ALA A 193 4.58 -19.81 6.38
N HIS A 194 4.11 -18.64 6.83
CA HIS A 194 4.18 -18.21 8.23
C HIS A 194 2.85 -17.57 8.63
N GLY A 195 2.08 -18.23 9.47
CA GLY A 195 0.72 -17.83 9.84
C GLY A 195 0.61 -16.57 10.70
N ASP A 196 1.72 -15.97 11.11
CA ASP A 196 1.75 -14.80 11.98
C ASP A 196 1.90 -13.45 11.27
N PHE A 197 2.11 -13.44 9.95
CA PHE A 197 2.24 -12.21 9.14
C PHE A 197 3.35 -11.25 9.62
N ALA A 198 4.43 -11.80 10.18
CA ALA A 198 5.53 -11.00 10.74
C ALA A 198 6.67 -10.72 9.74
N ASP A 199 6.61 -11.29 8.54
CA ASP A 199 7.76 -11.33 7.63
C ASP A 199 8.05 -10.03 6.90
N ILE A 200 7.09 -9.09 6.90
CA ILE A 200 7.24 -7.77 6.27
C ILE A 200 7.04 -6.68 7.31
N LEU A 201 8.07 -5.90 7.58
CA LEU A 201 7.98 -4.72 8.43
C LEU A 201 7.00 -3.67 7.86
N SER A 202 6.44 -2.85 8.74
CA SER A 202 5.60 -1.74 8.29
C SER A 202 6.40 -0.76 7.43
N MET A 203 5.86 -0.41 6.29
CA MET A 203 6.45 0.53 5.36
C MET A 203 6.47 1.96 5.94
N ARG A 204 7.51 2.74 5.70
CA ARG A 204 7.60 4.16 6.10
C ARG A 204 6.58 5.00 5.34
N ASN A 205 6.17 6.14 5.91
CA ASN A 205 5.28 7.09 5.23
C ASN A 205 5.90 7.60 3.93
N ALA A 206 5.09 7.78 2.91
CA ALA A 206 5.46 8.22 1.57
C ALA A 206 6.54 7.35 0.88
N HIS A 207 6.72 6.10 1.31
CA HIS A 207 7.53 5.11 0.64
C HIS A 207 6.66 4.20 -0.24
N TRP A 208 7.30 3.44 -1.12
CA TRP A 208 6.59 2.58 -2.06
C TRP A 208 7.19 1.17 -2.17
N VAL A 209 6.39 0.33 -2.78
CA VAL A 209 6.72 -1.04 -3.21
C VAL A 209 6.53 -1.10 -4.71
N ARG A 210 7.40 -1.82 -5.41
CA ARG A 210 7.22 -2.11 -6.84
C ARG A 210 7.13 -3.60 -7.08
N LEU A 211 6.10 -3.98 -7.82
CA LEU A 211 5.82 -5.34 -8.27
C LEU A 211 5.90 -5.40 -9.79
N ILE A 212 6.50 -6.45 -10.31
CA ILE A 212 6.53 -6.76 -11.74
C ILE A 212 5.86 -8.09 -12.01
N PRO A 213 5.18 -8.25 -13.15
CA PRO A 213 4.54 -9.51 -13.51
C PRO A 213 5.54 -10.58 -13.85
N LEU A 214 5.15 -11.82 -13.60
CA LEU A 214 5.84 -13.03 -14.03
C LEU A 214 4.84 -14.00 -14.63
N GLU A 215 4.93 -14.23 -15.94
CA GLU A 215 4.13 -15.21 -16.63
C GLU A 215 4.77 -16.60 -16.49
N ILE A 216 4.03 -17.57 -15.95
CA ILE A 216 4.47 -18.97 -15.85
C ILE A 216 3.38 -19.86 -16.45
N GLY A 217 3.57 -20.32 -17.68
CA GLY A 217 2.53 -21.01 -18.43
C GLY A 217 1.33 -20.10 -18.65
N SER A 218 0.15 -20.51 -18.17
CA SER A 218 -1.09 -19.71 -18.20
C SER A 218 -1.34 -18.90 -16.92
N ALA A 219 -0.42 -18.92 -15.96
CA ALA A 219 -0.58 -18.23 -14.69
C ALA A 219 0.20 -16.91 -14.64
N LEU A 220 -0.45 -15.85 -14.15
CA LEU A 220 0.20 -14.61 -13.77
C LEU A 220 0.57 -14.66 -12.29
N ARG A 221 1.82 -14.35 -11.99
CA ARG A 221 2.34 -14.14 -10.63
C ARG A 221 3.02 -12.78 -10.53
N TRP A 222 3.24 -12.31 -9.32
CA TRP A 222 3.92 -11.06 -9.06
C TRP A 222 5.27 -11.31 -8.40
N ARG A 223 6.28 -10.55 -8.80
CA ARG A 223 7.59 -10.49 -8.16
C ARG A 223 7.72 -9.18 -7.41
N LEU A 224 8.19 -9.24 -6.19
CA LEU A 224 8.63 -8.07 -5.45
C LEU A 224 9.96 -7.60 -6.06
N MET A 225 9.99 -6.38 -6.57
CA MET A 225 11.19 -5.74 -7.11
C MET A 225 11.84 -4.85 -6.07
N ASP A 226 11.05 -3.95 -5.47
CA ASP A 226 11.51 -3.04 -4.42
C ASP A 226 10.53 -3.07 -3.25
N TYR A 227 11.03 -2.91 -2.03
CA TYR A 227 10.22 -2.79 -0.83
C TYR A 227 10.70 -1.63 0.05
N ASN A 228 9.76 -0.83 0.55
CA ASN A 228 10.03 0.32 1.41
C ASN A 228 11.05 1.29 0.79
N HIS A 229 11.00 1.44 -0.54
CA HIS A 229 11.83 2.36 -1.29
C HIS A 229 11.29 3.78 -1.12
N GLY A 230 12.19 4.74 -0.99
CA GLY A 230 11.87 6.17 -0.87
C GLY A 230 12.75 7.03 -1.78
N PRO A 231 12.48 8.34 -1.88
CA PRO A 231 13.40 9.26 -2.53
C PRO A 231 14.74 9.28 -1.77
N ALA A 232 15.84 9.62 -2.44
CA ALA A 232 17.20 9.61 -1.82
C ALA A 232 17.28 10.40 -0.52
N ILE A 233 16.52 11.50 -0.40
CA ILE A 233 16.45 12.31 0.82
C ILE A 233 15.80 11.56 2.01
N ALA A 234 15.06 10.49 1.75
CA ALA A 234 14.41 9.71 2.80
C ALA A 234 15.40 8.94 3.70
N ASP A 235 16.65 8.80 3.29
CA ASP A 235 17.72 8.20 4.08
C ASP A 235 18.46 9.21 4.98
N THR A 236 17.98 10.45 5.03
CA THR A 236 18.53 11.52 5.87
C THR A 236 17.60 11.91 7.01
N GLU A 237 18.13 12.61 8.02
CA GLU A 237 17.33 13.16 9.13
C GLU A 237 16.29 14.19 8.65
N GLU A 238 16.53 14.83 7.51
CA GLU A 238 15.62 15.80 6.91
C GLU A 238 14.26 15.19 6.54
N TRP A 239 14.18 13.88 6.33
CA TRP A 239 12.92 13.21 6.05
C TRP A 239 11.88 13.33 7.17
N GLU A 240 12.30 13.27 8.41
CA GLU A 240 11.42 13.39 9.57
C GLU A 240 11.36 14.84 10.11
N HIS A 241 12.39 15.64 9.84
CA HIS A 241 12.58 17.00 10.35
C HIS A 241 13.01 17.98 9.25
N PRO A 242 12.19 18.20 8.20
CA PRO A 242 12.55 19.09 7.11
C PRO A 242 12.59 20.56 7.58
N ASN A 243 13.42 21.35 6.94
CA ASN A 243 13.40 22.81 7.08
C ASN A 243 12.28 23.38 6.19
N LEU A 244 11.09 23.51 6.74
CA LEU A 244 9.88 24.01 6.08
C LEU A 244 9.69 25.50 6.26
#